data_d0a1d9e1056b0ba0eef7c85067705913
#
_entry.id   d0a1d9e1056b0ba0eef7c85067705913
#
_cell.length_a   1.000
_cell.length_b   1.000
_cell.length_c   1.000
_cell.angle_alpha   90.00
_cell.angle_beta   90.00
_cell.angle_gamma   90.00
#
_symmetry.space_group_name_H-M   'P 1'
#
loop_
_entity.id
_entity.type
_entity.pdbx_description
1 polymer ?
#
loop_
_entity_poly.entity_id
_entity_poly.type
_entity_poly.pdbx_seq_one_letter_code
_entity_poly.pdbx_strand_id
1 'polypeptide(L)'
;MTGKTHVVGGNVFALGSYILMKKTGLLVDSVWEPLQLGIILPYATWASTLPDLDQNNKNRVETNPINSVIQDFFRIIQAGHRSVKSHVAPCVIAGVLCIMSILGKSVFNLNQISTNILFLVLIGLFCGLLSHLILDLCTATFGSAELLNNYGYIGQGSELSLPIFT
;
A
#
# COMPACT_ATOMS: atom_id res chain seq x y z
N MET A 1 1.53 6.47 14.11
CA MET A 1 1.71 7.71 13.31
C MET A 1 0.37 8.34 13.01
N THR A 2 0.34 9.62 12.58
CA THR A 2 -0.91 10.24 12.13
C THR A 2 -1.16 9.91 10.66
N GLY A 3 -2.43 9.78 10.24
CA GLY A 3 -2.77 9.52 8.83
C GLY A 3 -2.15 10.53 7.85
N LYS A 4 -1.87 11.77 8.32
CA LYS A 4 -1.18 12.80 7.50
C LYS A 4 0.24 12.38 7.11
N THR A 5 0.97 11.71 8.00
CA THR A 5 2.34 11.25 7.72
C THR A 5 2.34 10.14 6.67
N HIS A 6 1.37 9.23 6.72
CA HIS A 6 1.21 8.18 5.71
C HIS A 6 0.89 8.76 4.33
N VAL A 7 0.02 9.78 4.27
CA VAL A 7 -0.29 10.49 3.02
C VAL A 7 0.95 11.14 2.40
N VAL A 8 1.74 11.86 3.21
CA VAL A 8 2.99 12.47 2.72
C VAL A 8 3.96 11.40 2.25
N GLY A 9 4.15 10.33 3.03
CA GLY A 9 5.00 9.19 2.65
C GLY A 9 4.56 8.56 1.34
N GLY A 10 3.27 8.28 1.19
CA GLY A 10 2.70 7.73 -0.04
C GLY A 10 3.02 8.57 -1.28
N ASN A 11 2.86 9.88 -1.17
CA ASN A 11 3.16 10.79 -2.27
C ASN A 11 4.66 10.86 -2.59
N VAL A 12 5.53 10.87 -1.57
CA VAL A 12 7.00 10.86 -1.77
C VAL A 12 7.44 9.57 -2.48
N PHE A 13 6.94 8.41 -2.03
CA PHE A 13 7.23 7.12 -2.69
C PHE A 13 6.71 7.10 -4.14
N ALA A 14 5.50 7.60 -4.37
CA ALA A 14 4.90 7.67 -5.70
C ALA A 14 5.71 8.56 -6.66
N LEU A 15 6.13 9.74 -6.21
CA LEU A 15 6.99 10.63 -6.99
C LEU A 15 8.35 10.01 -7.29
N GLY A 16 9.00 9.40 -6.30
CA GLY A 16 10.27 8.70 -6.48
C GLY A 16 10.16 7.57 -7.50
N SER A 17 9.12 6.75 -7.39
CA SER A 17 8.81 5.67 -8.33
C SER A 17 8.52 6.20 -9.73
N TYR A 18 7.77 7.29 -9.86
CA TYR A 18 7.49 7.93 -11.13
C TYR A 18 8.78 8.39 -11.84
N ILE A 19 9.68 9.08 -11.11
CA ILE A 19 10.96 9.54 -11.64
C ILE A 19 11.83 8.35 -12.08
N LEU A 20 11.86 7.29 -11.27
CA LEU A 20 12.62 6.08 -11.60
C LEU A 20 12.07 5.40 -12.86
N MET A 21 10.76 5.24 -12.98
CA MET A 21 10.11 4.63 -14.13
C MET A 21 10.32 5.44 -15.41
N LYS A 22 10.33 6.77 -15.32
CA LYS A 22 10.68 7.62 -16.46
C LYS A 22 12.13 7.41 -16.90
N LYS A 23 13.06 7.38 -15.95
CA LYS A 23 14.49 7.16 -16.26
C LYS A 23 14.78 5.78 -16.84
N THR A 24 14.02 4.76 -16.45
CA THR A 24 14.19 3.37 -16.93
C THR A 24 13.39 3.07 -18.20
N GLY A 25 12.60 4.01 -18.71
CA GLY A 25 11.76 3.80 -19.90
C GLY A 25 10.58 2.86 -19.67
N LEU A 26 10.23 2.58 -18.41
CA LEU A 26 9.04 1.78 -18.07
C LEU A 26 7.73 2.54 -18.31
N LEU A 27 7.76 3.87 -18.19
CA LEU A 27 6.65 4.72 -18.58
C LEU A 27 6.79 5.10 -20.04
N VAL A 28 5.78 4.75 -20.82
CA VAL A 28 5.71 5.10 -22.24
C VAL A 28 5.09 6.50 -22.38
N ASP A 29 5.66 7.32 -23.25
CA ASP A 29 5.23 8.72 -23.52
C ASP A 29 3.83 8.83 -24.17
N SER A 30 3.07 7.74 -24.22
CA SER A 30 1.71 7.70 -24.79
C SER A 30 0.64 8.39 -23.93
N VAL A 31 0.96 8.71 -22.69
CA VAL A 31 0.06 9.40 -21.75
C VAL A 31 0.72 10.71 -21.32
N TRP A 32 0.00 11.81 -21.44
CA TRP A 32 0.47 13.14 -21.03
C TRP A 32 0.94 13.15 -19.57
N GLU A 33 2.15 13.68 -19.30
CA GLU A 33 2.79 13.64 -17.98
C GLU A 33 1.95 14.17 -16.81
N PRO A 34 1.29 15.33 -16.92
CA PRO A 34 0.40 15.79 -15.84
C PRO A 34 -0.73 14.82 -15.53
N LEU A 35 -1.25 14.11 -16.55
CA LEU A 35 -2.26 13.09 -16.34
C LEU A 35 -1.68 11.84 -15.63
N GLN A 36 -0.43 11.47 -15.95
CA GLN A 36 0.25 10.38 -15.25
C GLN A 36 0.36 10.67 -13.75
N LEU A 37 0.82 11.87 -13.38
CA LEU A 37 0.89 12.32 -11.99
C LEU A 37 -0.50 12.47 -11.37
N GLY A 38 -1.47 13.00 -12.13
CA GLY A 38 -2.87 13.10 -11.73
C GLY A 38 -3.55 11.77 -11.45
N ILE A 39 -3.01 10.66 -11.96
CA ILE A 39 -3.45 9.30 -11.64
C ILE A 39 -2.67 8.75 -10.45
N ILE A 40 -1.34 8.74 -10.51
CA ILE A 40 -0.50 8.08 -9.49
C ILE A 40 -0.72 8.66 -8.10
N LEU A 41 -0.69 10.01 -7.96
CA LEU A 41 -0.72 10.66 -6.66
C LEU A 41 -2.03 10.45 -5.88
N PRO A 42 -3.22 10.62 -6.46
CA PRO A 42 -4.47 10.35 -5.74
C PRO A 42 -4.58 8.90 -5.26
N TYR A 43 -4.19 7.93 -6.09
CA TYR A 43 -4.21 6.53 -5.70
C TYR A 43 -3.19 6.21 -4.61
N ALA A 44 -1.99 6.80 -4.65
CA ALA A 44 -0.99 6.64 -3.59
C ALA A 44 -1.46 7.29 -2.28
N THR A 45 -2.05 8.49 -2.35
CA THR A 45 -2.65 9.15 -1.20
C THR A 45 -3.73 8.29 -0.55
N TRP A 46 -4.65 7.78 -1.35
CA TRP A 46 -5.74 6.94 -0.86
C TRP A 46 -5.21 5.61 -0.28
N ALA A 47 -4.36 4.91 -1.02
CA ALA A 47 -3.82 3.62 -0.62
C ALA A 47 -2.97 3.69 0.66
N SER A 48 -2.29 4.83 0.89
CA SER A 48 -1.51 5.02 2.11
C SER A 48 -2.35 5.08 3.40
N THR A 49 -3.66 5.25 3.28
CA THR A 49 -4.59 5.27 4.42
C THR A 49 -5.42 3.99 4.55
N LEU A 50 -5.42 3.11 3.55
CA LEU A 50 -6.25 1.91 3.52
C LEU A 50 -5.97 0.93 4.67
N PRO A 51 -4.71 0.65 5.04
CA PRO A 51 -4.45 -0.28 6.14
C PRO A 51 -5.03 0.18 7.48
N ASP A 52 -5.09 1.50 7.71
CA ASP A 52 -5.67 2.08 8.93
C ASP A 52 -7.21 1.90 9.04
N LEU A 53 -7.88 1.49 7.96
CA LEU A 53 -9.32 1.20 7.98
C LEU A 53 -9.67 -0.05 8.79
N ASP A 54 -8.68 -0.89 9.11
CA ASP A 54 -8.85 -2.05 10.00
C ASP A 54 -9.09 -1.64 11.46
N GLN A 55 -8.80 -0.38 11.82
CA GLN A 55 -9.07 0.15 13.15
C GLN A 55 -10.59 0.17 13.38
N ASN A 56 -11.03 -0.68 14.29
CA ASN A 56 -12.43 -0.82 14.67
C ASN A 56 -12.89 0.37 15.56
N ASN A 57 -12.66 1.59 15.09
CA ASN A 57 -13.07 2.78 15.81
C ASN A 57 -14.56 3.01 15.57
N LYS A 58 -15.40 2.45 16.43
CA LYS A 58 -16.88 2.54 16.36
C LYS A 58 -17.42 3.97 16.25
N ASN A 59 -16.58 4.96 16.56
CA ASN A 59 -16.95 6.38 16.54
C ASN A 59 -16.56 7.09 15.24
N ARG A 60 -15.84 6.45 14.34
CA ARG A 60 -15.47 7.03 13.06
C ARG A 60 -16.48 6.60 12.00
N VAL A 61 -17.46 7.44 11.75
CA VAL A 61 -18.36 7.28 10.61
C VAL A 61 -17.53 7.54 9.35
N GLU A 62 -17.22 6.46 8.63
CA GLU A 62 -16.55 6.57 7.35
C GLU A 62 -17.54 7.12 6.34
N THR A 63 -17.28 8.33 5.85
CA THR A 63 -18.17 9.02 4.90
C THR A 63 -17.93 8.59 3.46
N ASN A 64 -16.79 7.97 3.17
CA ASN A 64 -16.49 7.46 1.84
C ASN A 64 -17.06 6.05 1.67
N PRO A 65 -18.00 5.82 0.73
CA PRO A 65 -18.65 4.52 0.56
C PRO A 65 -17.65 3.41 0.19
N ILE A 66 -16.59 3.72 -0.55
CA ILE A 66 -15.57 2.72 -0.93
C ILE A 66 -14.79 2.28 0.31
N ASN A 67 -14.37 3.22 1.15
CA ASN A 67 -13.68 2.92 2.40
C ASN A 67 -14.56 2.12 3.36
N SER A 68 -15.87 2.40 3.39
CA SER A 68 -16.82 1.62 4.19
C SER A 68 -16.88 0.16 3.75
N VAL A 69 -16.93 -0.11 2.45
CA VAL A 69 -16.90 -1.48 1.89
C VAL A 69 -15.60 -2.19 2.26
N ILE A 70 -14.45 -1.51 2.15
CA ILE A 70 -13.15 -2.08 2.51
C ILE A 70 -13.08 -2.38 4.02
N GLN A 71 -13.59 -1.47 4.85
CA GLN A 71 -13.67 -1.67 6.29
C GLN A 71 -14.53 -2.88 6.65
N ASP A 72 -15.68 -3.04 6.00
CA ASP A 72 -16.56 -4.20 6.19
C ASP A 72 -15.88 -5.49 5.72
N PHE A 73 -15.16 -5.46 4.60
CA PHE A 73 -14.34 -6.58 4.16
C PHE A 73 -13.28 -6.97 5.19
N PHE A 74 -12.52 -6.02 5.74
CA PHE A 74 -11.56 -6.31 6.81
C PHE A 74 -12.22 -6.91 8.05
N ARG A 75 -13.43 -6.47 8.37
CA ARG A 75 -14.21 -7.05 9.46
C ARG A 75 -14.63 -8.50 9.19
N ILE A 76 -15.06 -8.81 7.96
CA ILE A 76 -15.46 -10.16 7.55
C ILE A 76 -14.27 -11.13 7.62
N ILE A 77 -13.10 -10.74 7.13
CA ILE A 77 -11.89 -11.58 7.16
C ILE A 77 -11.20 -11.58 8.52
N GLN A 78 -11.79 -10.89 9.52
CA GLN A 78 -11.22 -10.74 10.87
C GLN A 78 -9.77 -10.22 10.83
N ALA A 79 -9.53 -9.22 9.99
CA ALA A 79 -8.24 -8.53 9.95
C ALA A 79 -8.10 -7.68 11.21
N GLY A 80 -7.23 -8.11 12.12
CA GLY A 80 -6.88 -7.31 13.29
C GLY A 80 -6.03 -6.10 12.90
N HIS A 81 -5.98 -5.10 13.78
CA HIS A 81 -5.16 -3.92 13.57
C HIS A 81 -3.68 -4.32 13.38
N ARG A 82 -3.05 -3.79 12.33
CA ARG A 82 -1.68 -4.11 11.90
C ARG A 82 -1.45 -5.61 11.61
N SER A 83 -2.49 -6.32 11.19
CA SER A 83 -2.34 -7.71 10.80
C SER A 83 -1.71 -7.86 9.39
N VAL A 84 -1.16 -9.03 9.11
CA VAL A 84 -0.71 -9.38 7.75
C VAL A 84 -1.85 -9.21 6.73
N LYS A 85 -3.09 -9.51 7.13
CA LYS A 85 -4.26 -9.44 6.24
C LYS A 85 -4.60 -8.02 5.81
N SER A 86 -4.41 -7.02 6.69
CA SER A 86 -4.75 -5.61 6.41
C SER A 86 -3.56 -4.81 5.86
N HIS A 87 -2.33 -5.17 6.19
CA HIS A 87 -1.13 -4.37 5.85
C HIS A 87 -0.27 -5.04 4.78
N VAL A 88 0.15 -6.29 5.00
CA VAL A 88 1.11 -6.96 4.10
C VAL A 88 0.42 -7.53 2.86
N ALA A 89 -0.70 -8.24 3.03
CA ALA A 89 -1.36 -8.89 1.92
C ALA A 89 -1.83 -7.93 0.82
N PRO A 90 -2.47 -6.77 1.11
CA PRO A 90 -2.83 -5.81 0.08
C PRO A 90 -1.60 -5.26 -0.68
N CYS A 91 -0.48 -5.03 0.03
CA CYS A 91 0.75 -4.56 -0.58
C CYS A 91 1.33 -5.60 -1.55
N VAL A 92 1.40 -6.87 -1.13
CA VAL A 92 1.86 -7.99 -1.98
C VAL A 92 0.95 -8.15 -3.20
N ILE A 93 -0.37 -8.13 -3.02
CA ILE A 93 -1.34 -8.23 -4.11
C ILE A 93 -1.15 -7.09 -5.11
N ALA A 94 -1.05 -5.84 -4.64
CA ALA A 94 -0.82 -4.69 -5.51
C ALA A 94 0.50 -4.82 -6.29
N GLY A 95 1.57 -5.28 -5.64
CA GLY A 95 2.87 -5.53 -6.29
C GLY A 95 2.79 -6.61 -7.37
N VAL A 96 2.12 -7.72 -7.09
CA VAL A 96 1.89 -8.80 -8.08
C VAL A 96 1.07 -8.28 -9.26
N LEU A 97 0.01 -7.52 -9.01
CA LEU A 97 -0.81 -6.94 -10.09
C LEU A 97 -0.02 -5.93 -10.94
N CYS A 98 0.90 -5.16 -10.35
CA CYS A 98 1.82 -4.31 -11.10
C CYS A 98 2.68 -5.14 -12.07
N ILE A 99 3.29 -6.21 -11.59
CA ILE A 99 4.10 -7.11 -12.41
C ILE A 99 3.24 -7.74 -13.51
N MET A 100 2.06 -8.23 -13.17
CA MET A 100 1.13 -8.82 -14.14
C MET A 100 0.67 -7.83 -15.21
N SER A 101 0.50 -6.54 -14.87
CA SER A 101 0.13 -5.52 -15.85
C SER A 101 1.25 -5.25 -16.85
N ILE A 102 2.52 -5.31 -16.44
CA ILE A 102 3.68 -5.20 -17.33
C ILE A 102 3.76 -6.43 -18.25
N LEU A 103 3.63 -7.64 -17.69
CA LEU A 103 3.65 -8.89 -18.45
C LEU A 103 2.44 -9.01 -19.37
N GLY A 104 1.26 -8.57 -18.91
CA GLY A 104 0.02 -8.60 -19.67
C GLY A 104 0.09 -7.81 -20.97
N LYS A 105 0.88 -6.73 -20.98
CA LYS A 105 1.14 -5.94 -22.18
C LYS A 105 1.82 -6.76 -23.27
N SER A 106 2.76 -7.62 -22.89
CA SER A 106 3.49 -8.48 -23.84
C SER A 106 2.73 -9.75 -24.20
N VAL A 107 1.89 -10.28 -23.28
CA VAL A 107 1.23 -11.59 -23.45
C VAL A 107 -0.17 -11.46 -24.05
N PHE A 108 -0.95 -10.45 -23.62
CA PHE A 108 -2.38 -10.36 -23.96
C PHE A 108 -2.69 -9.33 -25.06
N ASN A 109 -1.67 -8.68 -25.61
CA ASN A 109 -1.83 -7.69 -26.70
C ASN A 109 -2.91 -6.63 -26.41
N LEU A 110 -3.03 -6.22 -25.14
CA LEU A 110 -4.01 -5.24 -24.69
C LEU A 110 -3.71 -3.86 -25.27
N ASN A 111 -4.75 -3.04 -25.42
CA ASN A 111 -4.59 -1.66 -25.85
C ASN A 111 -3.57 -0.94 -24.96
N GLN A 112 -2.55 -0.36 -25.57
CA GLN A 112 -1.42 0.26 -24.89
C GLN A 112 -1.83 1.36 -23.92
N ILE A 113 -2.80 2.20 -24.29
CA ILE A 113 -3.28 3.30 -23.44
C ILE A 113 -3.96 2.75 -22.18
N SER A 114 -4.88 1.79 -22.35
CA SER A 114 -5.60 1.19 -21.22
C SER A 114 -4.66 0.46 -20.27
N THR A 115 -3.67 -0.24 -20.81
CA THR A 115 -2.67 -0.95 -19.99
C THR A 115 -1.79 0.04 -19.23
N ASN A 116 -1.39 1.15 -19.86
CA ASN A 116 -0.59 2.17 -19.18
C ASN A 116 -1.39 2.86 -18.05
N ILE A 117 -2.66 3.19 -18.27
CA ILE A 117 -3.52 3.76 -17.23
C ILE A 117 -3.68 2.78 -16.06
N LEU A 118 -3.96 1.52 -16.35
CA LEU A 118 -4.06 0.48 -15.32
C LEU A 118 -2.76 0.35 -14.53
N PHE A 119 -1.62 0.35 -15.20
CA PHE A 119 -0.31 0.31 -14.54
C PHE A 119 -0.07 1.52 -13.64
N LEU A 120 -0.44 2.74 -14.08
CA LEU A 120 -0.32 3.95 -13.27
C LEU A 120 -1.19 3.88 -11.99
N VAL A 121 -2.40 3.36 -12.11
CA VAL A 121 -3.27 3.12 -10.94
C VAL A 121 -2.64 2.12 -9.97
N LEU A 122 -2.20 0.98 -10.49
CA LEU A 122 -1.62 -0.10 -9.67
C LEU A 122 -0.32 0.33 -8.98
N ILE A 123 0.56 1.07 -9.67
CA ILE A 123 1.78 1.57 -9.06
C ILE A 123 1.49 2.63 -7.98
N GLY A 124 0.48 3.48 -8.19
CA GLY A 124 0.02 4.41 -7.16
C GLY A 124 -0.47 3.66 -5.91
N LEU A 125 -1.32 2.65 -6.07
CA LEU A 125 -1.79 1.80 -4.98
C LEU A 125 -0.63 1.11 -4.26
N PHE A 126 0.28 0.50 -5.01
CA PHE A 126 1.45 -0.18 -4.45
C PHE A 126 2.35 0.76 -3.65
N CYS A 127 2.68 1.93 -4.20
CA CYS A 127 3.51 2.93 -3.51
C CYS A 127 2.85 3.43 -2.21
N GLY A 128 1.54 3.66 -2.22
CA GLY A 128 0.80 4.07 -1.03
C GLY A 128 0.85 3.00 0.06
N LEU A 129 0.51 1.74 -0.28
CA LEU A 129 0.54 0.61 0.65
C LEU A 129 1.94 0.32 1.18
N LEU A 130 2.95 0.34 0.29
CA LEU A 130 4.34 0.09 0.66
C LEU A 130 4.87 1.19 1.59
N SER A 131 4.59 2.46 1.30
CA SER A 131 4.99 3.56 2.16
C SER A 131 4.37 3.48 3.55
N HIS A 132 3.09 3.09 3.63
CA HIS A 132 2.41 2.87 4.91
C HIS A 132 3.13 1.80 5.72
N LEU A 133 3.39 0.65 5.10
CA LEU A 133 4.08 -0.47 5.75
C LEU A 133 5.49 -0.07 6.26
N ILE A 134 6.28 0.63 5.42
CA ILE A 134 7.62 1.08 5.80
C ILE A 134 7.56 2.09 6.95
N LEU A 135 6.64 3.06 6.89
CA LEU A 135 6.50 4.07 7.94
C LEU A 135 6.06 3.43 9.25
N ASP A 136 5.17 2.46 9.22
CA ASP A 136 4.78 1.71 10.42
C ASP A 136 5.95 0.91 11.00
N LEU A 137 6.75 0.27 10.14
CA LEU A 137 7.98 -0.41 10.57
C LEU A 137 9.00 0.55 11.20
N CYS A 138 9.16 1.75 10.63
CA CYS A 138 10.08 2.76 11.16
C CYS A 138 9.59 3.38 12.48
N THR A 139 8.29 3.40 12.73
CA THR A 139 7.69 4.00 13.95
C THR A 139 7.37 3.00 15.04
N ALA A 140 7.22 1.75 14.69
CA ALA A 140 7.23 0.70 15.68
C ALA A 140 8.61 0.76 16.35
N THR A 141 8.63 0.93 17.64
CA THR A 141 9.87 0.90 18.42
C THR A 141 10.67 -0.32 17.98
N PHE A 142 11.78 -0.07 17.28
CA PHE A 142 12.70 -1.11 16.88
C PHE A 142 12.97 -1.98 18.12
N GLY A 143 12.50 -3.23 18.11
CA GLY A 143 12.71 -4.13 19.24
C GLY A 143 11.46 -4.52 20.03
N SER A 144 10.28 -4.01 19.72
CA SER A 144 9.10 -4.58 20.37
C SER A 144 8.71 -5.89 19.69
N ALA A 145 8.74 -6.98 20.45
CA ALA A 145 8.15 -8.26 20.07
C ALA A 145 6.70 -8.13 19.56
N GLU A 146 6.05 -7.07 19.92
CA GLU A 146 4.73 -6.65 19.49
C GLU A 146 4.61 -6.47 17.97
N LEU A 147 5.67 -5.98 17.30
CA LEU A 147 5.65 -5.82 15.84
C LEU A 147 5.62 -7.17 15.15
N LEU A 148 6.47 -8.09 15.57
CA LEU A 148 6.53 -9.43 15.02
C LEU A 148 5.26 -10.24 15.32
N ASN A 149 4.67 -10.06 16.52
CA ASN A 149 3.40 -10.67 16.88
C ASN A 149 2.24 -10.12 16.05
N ASN A 150 2.20 -8.81 15.85
CA ASN A 150 1.13 -8.15 15.08
C ASN A 150 1.15 -8.53 13.60
N TYR A 151 2.34 -8.78 13.05
CA TYR A 151 2.47 -9.27 11.67
C TYR A 151 2.40 -10.80 11.53
N GLY A 152 2.16 -11.52 12.65
CA GLY A 152 1.94 -12.97 12.63
C GLY A 152 3.19 -13.82 12.35
N TYR A 153 4.38 -13.24 12.50
CA TYR A 153 5.63 -13.94 12.29
C TYR A 153 6.05 -14.81 13.48
N ILE A 154 5.48 -14.56 14.67
CA ILE A 154 5.70 -15.35 15.86
C ILE A 154 4.35 -15.91 16.30
N GLY A 155 4.24 -17.23 16.35
CA GLY A 155 3.04 -17.90 16.86
C GLY A 155 2.69 -17.44 18.28
N GLN A 156 1.41 -17.36 18.57
CA GLN A 156 0.92 -17.07 19.92
C GLN A 156 1.62 -18.03 20.92
N GLY A 157 2.44 -17.49 21.80
CA GLY A 157 3.01 -18.24 22.91
C GLY A 157 4.52 -18.22 23.09
N SER A 158 5.28 -17.54 22.23
CA SER A 158 6.71 -17.37 22.49
C SER A 158 6.98 -15.99 23.09
N GLU A 159 7.25 -15.92 24.38
CA GLU A 159 7.94 -14.81 25.02
C GLU A 159 9.39 -14.75 24.49
N LEU A 160 9.55 -14.41 23.22
CA LEU A 160 10.86 -14.07 22.71
C LEU A 160 11.10 -12.59 23.01
N SER A 161 11.50 -12.29 24.22
CA SER A 161 12.18 -11.05 24.55
C SER A 161 13.55 -11.09 23.88
N LEU A 162 13.63 -10.61 22.65
CA LEU A 162 14.94 -10.31 22.06
C LEU A 162 15.50 -9.11 22.83
N PRO A 163 16.68 -9.24 23.48
CA PRO A 163 17.36 -8.12 24.09
C PRO A 163 17.90 -7.25 22.96
N ILE A 164 17.15 -6.23 22.59
CA ILE A 164 17.62 -5.29 21.60
C ILE A 164 17.84 -3.96 22.31
N PHE A 165 19.12 -3.76 22.62
CA PHE A 165 19.74 -2.50 23.02
C PHE A 165 19.08 -1.75 24.19
N THR A 166 19.55 -2.02 25.38
CA THR A 166 19.65 -1.03 26.46
C THR A 166 20.75 -0.04 26.16
#